data_8f5d06e87ea74a96202614989e712f19
#
_entry.id   8f5d06e87ea74a96202614989e712f19
#
_cell.length_a   1.000
_cell.length_b   1.000
_cell.length_c   1.000
_cell.angle_alpha   90.00
_cell.angle_beta   90.00
_cell.angle_gamma   90.00
#
_symmetry.space_group_name_H-M   'P 1'
#
loop_
_entity.id
_entity.type
_entity.pdbx_description
1 polymer ?
#
loop_
_entity_poly.entity_id
_entity_poly.type
_entity_poly.pdbx_seq_one_letter_code
_entity_poly.pdbx_strand_id
1 'polypeptide(L)'
;KKRGRLSKLAPKLPKEPAPSSQADAIRGLRLLVAQYEMLRESSKKSKQRSGDRKNKETGEVLVNRLPEDMKETLRQQDAIFSKAADQLESRMKRILATLPVYTLFLLKVRGIGTVTSAKLVADIDIHRCVKVSAMHQVCGLSVYIDDDGKPHAQRPHAPTKIEIAKKKAPLVYHNRLKVGLFQAWTSLAKDRTHRDESPYYRRGMEYKHRLQSSPRFQLLDKWETVNGKKQQKATFDGKPGGRSIINNMTWRPAMQLFTEHLYIVWRTLEGLPVWPSYEAAKLGYAHGGKVCVNAPKMLTIEEALRTVGVLGADDAPEPIEADDDIAAE
;
A
#
# COMPACT_ATOMS: atom_id res chain seq x y z
N LYS A 1 -26.61 27.36 -13.54
CA LYS A 1 -27.13 26.24 -14.38
C LYS A 1 -26.31 26.07 -15.66
N LYS A 2 -25.02 25.66 -15.59
CA LYS A 2 -24.19 25.28 -16.77
C LYS A 2 -23.19 24.16 -16.48
N ARG A 3 -23.45 23.30 -15.49
CA ARG A 3 -22.57 22.14 -15.14
C ARG A 3 -22.63 20.94 -16.11
N GLY A 4 -23.57 20.96 -17.08
CA GLY A 4 -23.87 19.77 -17.89
C GLY A 4 -23.05 19.61 -19.21
N ARG A 5 -22.23 20.57 -19.63
CA ARG A 5 -21.60 20.51 -20.97
C ARG A 5 -20.18 19.93 -21.00
N LEU A 6 -19.41 20.01 -19.93
CA LEU A 6 -18.02 19.55 -19.91
C LEU A 6 -17.87 18.03 -19.72
N SER A 7 -18.91 17.32 -19.23
CA SER A 7 -18.85 15.87 -19.07
C SER A 7 -18.79 15.08 -20.38
N LYS A 8 -19.09 15.73 -21.52
CA LYS A 8 -19.11 15.10 -22.86
C LYS A 8 -17.76 15.15 -23.60
N LEU A 9 -16.77 15.89 -23.10
CA LEU A 9 -15.53 16.16 -23.83
C LEU A 9 -14.39 15.16 -23.61
N ALA A 10 -14.47 14.25 -22.64
CA ALA A 10 -13.46 13.23 -22.53
C ALA A 10 -13.79 12.07 -23.49
N PRO A 11 -12.91 11.77 -24.45
CA PRO A 11 -13.12 10.65 -25.35
C PRO A 11 -13.26 9.36 -24.55
N LYS A 12 -14.23 8.53 -24.91
CA LYS A 12 -14.30 7.17 -24.37
C LYS A 12 -13.06 6.43 -24.87
N LEU A 13 -12.21 5.98 -23.96
CA LEU A 13 -11.10 5.12 -24.34
C LEU A 13 -11.66 3.86 -25.00
N PRO A 14 -11.05 3.38 -26.11
CA PRO A 14 -11.50 2.15 -26.77
C PRO A 14 -11.45 0.98 -25.79
N LYS A 15 -12.39 0.03 -25.94
CA LYS A 15 -12.33 -1.25 -25.21
C LYS A 15 -11.09 -1.98 -25.71
N GLU A 16 -10.12 -2.19 -24.82
CA GLU A 16 -8.96 -3.01 -25.14
C GLU A 16 -9.36 -4.50 -25.09
N PRO A 17 -8.80 -5.33 -25.98
CA PRO A 17 -8.95 -6.77 -25.87
C PRO A 17 -8.41 -7.27 -24.52
N ALA A 18 -8.96 -8.37 -24.02
CA ALA A 18 -8.44 -9.03 -22.83
C ALA A 18 -6.96 -9.42 -23.05
N PRO A 19 -6.09 -9.33 -22.01
CA PRO A 19 -4.69 -9.73 -22.14
C PRO A 19 -4.59 -11.22 -22.53
N SER A 20 -3.74 -11.52 -23.49
CA SER A 20 -3.55 -12.87 -24.01
C SER A 20 -2.81 -13.81 -23.04
N SER A 21 -2.10 -13.23 -22.07
CA SER A 21 -1.36 -13.96 -21.04
C SER A 21 -1.26 -13.16 -19.73
N GLN A 22 -0.95 -13.84 -18.63
CA GLN A 22 -0.68 -13.19 -17.34
C GLN A 22 0.49 -12.20 -17.42
N ALA A 23 1.53 -12.51 -18.19
CA ALA A 23 2.66 -11.62 -18.41
C ALA A 23 2.24 -10.33 -19.12
N ASP A 24 1.34 -10.40 -20.08
CA ASP A 24 0.79 -9.24 -20.78
C ASP A 24 -0.12 -8.43 -19.87
N ALA A 25 -0.91 -9.08 -19.04
CA ALA A 25 -1.72 -8.44 -18.00
C ALA A 25 -0.84 -7.61 -17.05
N ILE A 26 0.24 -8.17 -16.54
CA ILE A 26 1.18 -7.49 -15.66
C ILE A 26 1.88 -6.33 -16.38
N ARG A 27 2.29 -6.52 -17.64
CA ARG A 27 2.89 -5.46 -18.46
C ARG A 27 1.92 -4.32 -18.69
N GLY A 28 0.67 -4.63 -19.02
CA GLY A 28 -0.41 -3.66 -19.17
C GLY A 28 -0.67 -2.89 -17.88
N LEU A 29 -0.72 -3.55 -16.73
CA LEU A 29 -0.87 -2.91 -15.43
C LEU A 29 0.27 -1.94 -15.12
N ARG A 30 1.53 -2.26 -15.45
CA ARG A 30 2.67 -1.34 -15.26
C ARG A 30 2.49 -0.03 -15.98
N LEU A 31 2.04 -0.08 -17.24
CA LEU A 31 1.77 1.11 -18.04
C LEU A 31 0.61 1.93 -17.47
N LEU A 32 -0.50 1.27 -17.13
CA LEU A 32 -1.68 1.93 -16.59
C LEU A 32 -1.40 2.59 -15.23
N VAL A 33 -0.65 1.93 -14.36
CA VAL A 33 -0.23 2.48 -13.05
C VAL A 33 0.63 3.72 -13.24
N ALA A 34 1.60 3.69 -14.15
CA ALA A 34 2.47 4.84 -14.43
C ALA A 34 1.66 6.04 -14.96
N GLN A 35 0.75 5.81 -15.90
CA GLN A 35 -0.15 6.83 -16.44
C GLN A 35 -1.10 7.39 -15.37
N TYR A 36 -1.68 6.52 -14.56
CA TYR A 36 -2.55 6.91 -13.45
C TYR A 36 -1.84 7.85 -12.47
N GLU A 37 -0.63 7.50 -12.04
CA GLU A 37 0.14 8.33 -11.11
C GLU A 37 0.48 9.69 -11.71
N MET A 38 0.86 9.74 -12.99
CA MET A 38 1.11 11.00 -13.70
C MET A 38 -0.13 11.89 -13.73
N LEU A 39 -1.30 11.32 -14.04
CA LEU A 39 -2.56 12.06 -14.08
C LEU A 39 -2.97 12.55 -12.69
N ARG A 40 -2.86 11.72 -11.66
CA ARG A 40 -3.16 12.12 -10.27
C ARG A 40 -2.21 13.19 -9.75
N GLU A 41 -0.93 13.14 -10.12
CA GLU A 41 0.01 14.20 -9.76
C GLU A 41 -0.30 15.51 -10.48
N SER A 42 -0.64 15.46 -11.76
CA SER A 42 -1.04 16.63 -12.56
C SER A 42 -2.33 17.25 -11.99
N SER A 43 -3.34 16.45 -11.69
CA SER A 43 -4.58 16.87 -11.03
C SER A 43 -4.28 17.57 -9.70
N LYS A 44 -3.45 16.96 -8.85
CA LYS A 44 -3.03 17.55 -7.57
C LYS A 44 -2.33 18.91 -7.76
N LYS A 45 -1.43 19.03 -8.74
CA LYS A 45 -0.72 20.28 -9.04
C LYS A 45 -1.69 21.36 -9.51
N SER A 46 -2.64 21.05 -10.40
CA SER A 46 -3.67 21.97 -10.87
C SER A 46 -4.54 22.44 -9.72
N LYS A 47 -5.01 21.54 -8.88
CA LYS A 47 -5.81 21.84 -7.69
C LYS A 47 -5.06 22.71 -6.68
N GLN A 48 -3.77 22.43 -6.44
CA GLN A 48 -2.95 23.25 -5.52
C GLN A 48 -2.68 24.65 -6.05
N ARG A 49 -2.59 24.80 -7.39
CA ARG A 49 -2.37 26.11 -8.03
C ARG A 49 -3.64 26.94 -8.13
N SER A 50 -4.81 26.32 -8.24
CA SER A 50 -6.08 27.03 -8.33
C SER A 50 -6.67 27.44 -6.95
N GLY A 51 -6.21 26.84 -5.87
CA GLY A 51 -6.74 27.05 -4.52
C GLY A 51 -5.94 28.03 -3.69
N ASP A 52 -6.60 28.60 -2.68
CA ASP A 52 -5.94 29.38 -1.64
C ASP A 52 -5.11 28.48 -0.72
N ARG A 53 -4.05 29.01 -0.15
CA ARG A 53 -3.18 28.33 0.78
C ARG A 53 -3.39 28.86 2.19
N LYS A 54 -3.41 27.97 3.16
CA LYS A 54 -3.32 28.35 4.59
C LYS A 54 -1.87 28.28 5.04
N ASN A 55 -1.41 29.35 5.66
CA ASN A 55 -0.18 29.31 6.42
C ASN A 55 -0.36 28.34 7.59
N LYS A 56 0.52 27.35 7.69
CA LYS A 56 0.42 26.31 8.73
C LYS A 56 0.71 26.82 10.13
N GLU A 57 1.50 27.88 10.25
CA GLU A 57 1.93 28.43 11.53
C GLU A 57 0.95 29.46 12.07
N THR A 58 0.49 30.38 11.20
CA THR A 58 -0.42 31.47 11.60
C THR A 58 -1.89 31.15 11.39
N GLY A 59 -2.22 30.12 10.60
CA GLY A 59 -3.58 29.81 10.19
C GLY A 59 -4.17 30.80 9.17
N GLU A 60 -3.41 31.80 8.77
CA GLU A 60 -3.82 32.85 7.86
C GLU A 60 -4.02 32.31 6.43
N VAL A 61 -5.09 32.75 5.78
CA VAL A 61 -5.38 32.33 4.41
C VAL A 61 -4.59 33.22 3.45
N LEU A 62 -3.60 32.62 2.80
CA LEU A 62 -2.87 33.24 1.70
C LEU A 62 -3.72 33.16 0.43
N VAL A 63 -4.40 34.22 0.10
CA VAL A 63 -5.25 34.29 -1.09
C VAL A 63 -4.39 34.10 -2.34
N ASN A 64 -4.84 33.20 -3.20
CA ASN A 64 -4.20 32.98 -4.48
C ASN A 64 -4.46 34.17 -5.43
N ARG A 65 -3.40 34.88 -5.82
CA ARG A 65 -3.44 36.09 -6.65
C ARG A 65 -3.59 35.80 -8.15
N LEU A 66 -3.76 34.56 -8.57
CA LEU A 66 -4.01 34.25 -9.99
C LEU A 66 -5.35 34.86 -10.45
N PRO A 67 -5.43 35.36 -11.67
CA PRO A 67 -6.69 35.80 -12.30
C PRO A 67 -7.74 34.66 -12.26
N GLU A 68 -9.02 35.01 -12.13
CA GLU A 68 -10.07 34.00 -11.93
C GLU A 68 -10.28 33.10 -13.15
N ASP A 69 -10.07 33.61 -14.36
CA ASP A 69 -10.04 32.84 -15.60
C ASP A 69 -8.94 31.78 -15.62
N MET A 70 -7.75 32.11 -15.11
CA MET A 70 -6.66 31.13 -14.92
C MET A 70 -6.99 30.08 -13.86
N LYS A 71 -7.58 30.48 -12.74
CA LYS A 71 -8.03 29.52 -11.71
C LYS A 71 -9.10 28.58 -12.27
N GLU A 72 -10.03 29.10 -13.07
CA GLU A 72 -11.07 28.28 -13.69
C GLU A 72 -10.46 27.30 -14.71
N THR A 73 -9.50 27.73 -15.51
CA THR A 73 -8.74 26.85 -16.41
C THR A 73 -8.05 25.71 -15.65
N LEU A 74 -7.41 26.01 -14.52
CA LEU A 74 -6.77 24.99 -13.68
C LEU A 74 -7.78 24.02 -13.04
N ARG A 75 -8.97 24.51 -12.64
CA ARG A 75 -10.06 23.63 -12.13
C ARG A 75 -10.59 22.71 -13.24
N GLN A 76 -10.72 23.19 -14.45
CA GLN A 76 -11.11 22.40 -15.62
C GLN A 76 -10.06 21.32 -15.94
N GLN A 77 -8.77 21.68 -15.91
CA GLN A 77 -7.68 20.71 -16.06
C GLN A 77 -7.71 19.64 -14.95
N ASP A 78 -7.93 20.03 -13.70
CA ASP A 78 -8.10 19.06 -12.59
C ASP A 78 -9.23 18.08 -12.87
N ALA A 79 -10.38 18.57 -13.32
CA ALA A 79 -11.53 17.74 -13.66
C ALA A 79 -11.23 16.73 -14.78
N ILE A 80 -10.51 17.18 -15.83
CA ILE A 80 -10.10 16.32 -16.96
C ILE A 80 -9.13 15.24 -16.48
N PHE A 81 -8.08 15.60 -15.74
CA PHE A 81 -7.10 14.64 -15.23
C PHE A 81 -7.72 13.64 -14.26
N SER A 82 -8.60 14.10 -13.38
CA SER A 82 -9.31 13.21 -12.43
C SER A 82 -10.18 12.20 -13.18
N LYS A 83 -10.96 12.64 -14.16
CA LYS A 83 -11.81 11.76 -14.97
C LYS A 83 -10.99 10.73 -15.75
N ALA A 84 -9.87 11.16 -16.37
CA ALA A 84 -8.97 10.26 -17.07
C ALA A 84 -8.36 9.22 -16.12
N ALA A 85 -7.95 9.64 -14.91
CA ALA A 85 -7.44 8.71 -13.89
C ALA A 85 -8.50 7.68 -13.47
N ASP A 86 -9.77 8.08 -13.28
CA ASP A 86 -10.86 7.18 -12.92
C ASP A 86 -11.14 6.14 -14.04
N GLN A 87 -10.99 6.54 -15.32
CA GLN A 87 -11.07 5.61 -16.45
C GLN A 87 -9.92 4.59 -16.43
N LEU A 88 -8.69 5.03 -16.12
CA LEU A 88 -7.55 4.11 -15.98
C LEU A 88 -7.75 3.14 -14.80
N GLU A 89 -8.31 3.60 -13.68
CA GLU A 89 -8.62 2.74 -12.54
C GLU A 89 -9.63 1.66 -12.93
N SER A 90 -10.66 2.01 -13.68
CA SER A 90 -11.64 1.05 -14.20
C SER A 90 -10.99 0.01 -15.14
N ARG A 91 -10.01 0.43 -15.96
CA ARG A 91 -9.23 -0.49 -16.81
C ARG A 91 -8.34 -1.42 -15.97
N MET A 92 -7.64 -0.88 -14.97
CA MET A 92 -6.84 -1.69 -14.04
C MET A 92 -7.69 -2.73 -13.34
N LYS A 93 -8.91 -2.37 -12.88
CA LYS A 93 -9.84 -3.30 -12.25
C LYS A 93 -10.19 -4.48 -13.15
N ARG A 94 -10.47 -4.23 -14.45
CA ARG A 94 -10.76 -5.31 -15.42
C ARG A 94 -9.59 -6.25 -15.61
N ILE A 95 -8.38 -5.73 -15.74
CA ILE A 95 -7.17 -6.57 -15.86
C ILE A 95 -6.93 -7.36 -14.58
N LEU A 96 -7.04 -6.72 -13.42
CA LEU A 96 -6.87 -7.39 -12.12
C LEU A 96 -7.85 -8.55 -11.94
N ALA A 97 -9.09 -8.42 -12.41
CA ALA A 97 -10.11 -9.47 -12.32
C ALA A 97 -9.72 -10.77 -13.06
N THR A 98 -8.78 -10.70 -14.02
CA THR A 98 -8.24 -11.89 -14.69
C THR A 98 -7.10 -12.57 -13.94
N LEU A 99 -6.65 -12.00 -12.81
CA LEU A 99 -5.49 -12.50 -12.07
C LEU A 99 -5.91 -13.21 -10.78
N PRO A 100 -5.58 -14.50 -10.62
CA PRO A 100 -5.98 -15.29 -9.43
C PRO A 100 -5.52 -14.67 -8.11
N VAL A 101 -4.34 -14.06 -8.05
CA VAL A 101 -3.85 -13.39 -6.83
C VAL A 101 -4.74 -12.23 -6.40
N TYR A 102 -5.39 -11.55 -7.35
CA TYR A 102 -6.32 -10.49 -7.04
C TYR A 102 -7.66 -11.04 -6.54
N THR A 103 -8.25 -11.96 -7.27
CA THR A 103 -9.59 -12.49 -6.97
C THR A 103 -9.62 -13.33 -5.70
N LEU A 104 -8.61 -14.16 -5.47
CA LEU A 104 -8.55 -15.06 -4.32
C LEU A 104 -8.02 -14.40 -3.05
N PHE A 105 -7.20 -13.35 -3.17
CA PHE A 105 -6.57 -12.74 -2.00
C PHE A 105 -6.76 -11.22 -1.91
N LEU A 106 -6.21 -10.44 -2.85
CA LEU A 106 -6.13 -8.98 -2.70
C LEU A 106 -7.51 -8.31 -2.58
N LEU A 107 -8.50 -8.80 -3.31
CA LEU A 107 -9.88 -8.29 -3.27
C LEU A 107 -10.53 -8.49 -1.89
N LYS A 108 -10.14 -9.52 -1.16
CA LYS A 108 -10.68 -9.85 0.18
C LYS A 108 -9.99 -9.07 1.30
N VAL A 109 -8.85 -8.42 1.02
CA VAL A 109 -8.10 -7.66 2.04
C VAL A 109 -8.63 -6.22 2.12
N ARG A 110 -9.26 -5.88 3.24
CA ARG A 110 -9.73 -4.52 3.50
C ARG A 110 -8.57 -3.50 3.48
N GLY A 111 -8.83 -2.33 2.94
CA GLY A 111 -7.82 -1.27 2.77
C GLY A 111 -6.96 -1.41 1.52
N ILE A 112 -7.01 -2.54 0.84
CA ILE A 112 -6.30 -2.77 -0.43
C ILE A 112 -7.29 -2.55 -1.59
N GLY A 113 -7.31 -1.33 -2.13
CA GLY A 113 -8.16 -1.00 -3.29
C GLY A 113 -7.50 -1.36 -4.63
N THR A 114 -8.24 -1.15 -5.72
CA THR A 114 -7.82 -1.44 -7.11
C THR A 114 -6.43 -0.88 -7.43
N VAL A 115 -6.18 0.39 -7.14
CA VAL A 115 -4.90 1.05 -7.46
C VAL A 115 -3.74 0.44 -6.68
N THR A 116 -3.96 0.13 -5.39
CA THR A 116 -2.92 -0.51 -4.56
C THR A 116 -2.63 -1.93 -5.05
N SER A 117 -3.68 -2.70 -5.36
CA SER A 117 -3.53 -4.04 -5.95
C SER A 117 -2.76 -4.00 -7.26
N ALA A 118 -3.12 -3.04 -8.15
CA ALA A 118 -2.42 -2.87 -9.43
C ALA A 118 -0.93 -2.54 -9.24
N LYS A 119 -0.59 -1.68 -8.28
CA LYS A 119 0.82 -1.38 -7.94
C LYS A 119 1.56 -2.60 -7.43
N LEU A 120 0.95 -3.37 -6.52
CA LEU A 120 1.56 -4.57 -5.97
C LEU A 120 1.86 -5.59 -7.08
N VAL A 121 0.86 -5.88 -7.91
CA VAL A 121 1.00 -6.87 -8.99
C VAL A 121 1.96 -6.38 -10.10
N ALA A 122 1.93 -5.09 -10.42
CA ALA A 122 2.78 -4.51 -11.45
C ALA A 122 4.26 -4.46 -11.06
N ASP A 123 4.56 -4.15 -9.79
CA ASP A 123 5.92 -3.80 -9.36
C ASP A 123 6.65 -4.92 -8.61
N ILE A 124 5.93 -5.94 -8.13
CA ILE A 124 6.52 -7.11 -7.48
C ILE A 124 6.75 -8.20 -8.52
N ASP A 125 7.98 -8.67 -8.61
CA ASP A 125 8.32 -9.89 -9.33
C ASP A 125 8.39 -11.04 -8.33
N ILE A 126 7.31 -11.84 -8.26
CA ILE A 126 7.18 -12.92 -7.27
C ILE A 126 8.19 -14.05 -7.50
N HIS A 127 8.63 -14.26 -8.75
CA HIS A 127 9.64 -15.27 -9.07
C HIS A 127 11.00 -14.91 -8.48
N ARG A 128 11.33 -13.61 -8.42
CA ARG A 128 12.54 -13.09 -7.77
C ARG A 128 12.44 -13.03 -6.25
N CYS A 129 11.25 -12.97 -5.71
CA CYS A 129 11.02 -12.99 -4.27
C CYS A 129 11.06 -14.42 -3.72
N VAL A 130 12.25 -15.05 -3.71
CA VAL A 130 12.41 -16.44 -3.24
C VAL A 130 12.06 -16.61 -1.78
N LYS A 131 12.31 -15.62 -0.92
CA LYS A 131 11.99 -15.60 0.52
C LYS A 131 11.14 -14.38 0.86
N VAL A 132 10.39 -14.47 1.95
CA VAL A 132 9.62 -13.34 2.51
C VAL A 132 10.50 -12.11 2.71
N SER A 133 11.73 -12.29 3.19
CA SER A 133 12.68 -11.18 3.40
C SER A 133 13.01 -10.42 2.12
N ALA A 134 13.12 -11.11 0.97
CA ALA A 134 13.32 -10.46 -0.32
C ALA A 134 12.10 -9.61 -0.72
N MET A 135 10.89 -10.10 -0.47
CA MET A 135 9.66 -9.34 -0.69
C MET A 135 9.58 -8.12 0.23
N HIS A 136 9.90 -8.27 1.52
CA HIS A 136 10.00 -7.14 2.44
C HIS A 136 11.01 -6.10 1.97
N GLN A 137 12.15 -6.54 1.42
CA GLN A 137 13.18 -5.64 0.89
C GLN A 137 12.65 -4.84 -0.30
N VAL A 138 12.05 -5.49 -1.29
CA VAL A 138 11.45 -4.82 -2.46
C VAL A 138 10.37 -3.82 -2.03
N CYS A 139 9.56 -4.17 -1.04
CA CYS A 139 8.51 -3.31 -0.49
C CYS A 139 9.01 -2.21 0.47
N GLY A 140 10.31 -2.14 0.75
CA GLY A 140 10.89 -1.15 1.68
C GLY A 140 10.48 -1.35 3.13
N LEU A 141 10.16 -2.59 3.52
CA LEU A 141 9.76 -2.98 4.87
C LEU A 141 10.90 -3.62 5.68
N SER A 142 12.03 -3.92 5.05
CA SER A 142 13.19 -4.51 5.72
C SER A 142 13.87 -3.52 6.65
N VAL A 143 14.60 -4.07 7.61
CA VAL A 143 15.56 -3.36 8.44
C VAL A 143 16.95 -3.63 7.85
N TYR A 144 17.80 -2.63 7.75
CA TYR A 144 19.21 -2.81 7.48
C TYR A 144 20.02 -2.51 8.73
N ILE A 145 21.15 -3.17 8.85
CA ILE A 145 22.11 -2.94 9.92
C ILE A 145 23.19 -2.03 9.34
N ASP A 146 23.51 -0.93 10.01
CA ASP A 146 24.59 -0.04 9.60
C ASP A 146 25.97 -0.60 10.00
N ASP A 147 27.02 0.13 9.63
CA ASP A 147 28.40 -0.26 9.90
C ASP A 147 28.70 -0.32 11.41
N ASP A 148 27.91 0.38 12.24
CA ASP A 148 28.00 0.36 13.71
C ASP A 148 27.15 -0.78 14.35
N GLY A 149 26.56 -1.66 13.56
CA GLY A 149 25.70 -2.74 14.01
C GLY A 149 24.30 -2.31 14.47
N LYS A 150 23.90 -1.06 14.22
CA LYS A 150 22.58 -0.56 14.62
C LYS A 150 21.51 -0.84 13.57
N PRO A 151 20.34 -1.38 13.98
CA PRO A 151 19.24 -1.63 13.07
C PRO A 151 18.55 -0.32 12.66
N HIS A 152 18.51 -0.08 11.37
CA HIS A 152 17.79 1.04 10.77
C HIS A 152 16.66 0.56 9.89
N ALA A 153 15.52 1.22 10.03
CA ALA A 153 14.45 1.08 9.06
C ALA A 153 14.92 1.62 7.70
N GLN A 154 14.67 0.89 6.62
CA GLN A 154 14.86 1.44 5.28
C GLN A 154 14.09 2.76 5.16
N ARG A 155 14.82 3.88 5.08
CA ARG A 155 14.22 5.21 5.07
C ARG A 155 13.43 5.43 3.77
N PRO A 156 12.29 6.15 3.83
CA PRO A 156 11.52 6.50 2.63
C PRO A 156 12.19 7.60 1.80
N HIS A 157 13.34 8.12 2.23
CA HIS A 157 14.03 9.15 1.47
C HIS A 157 14.72 8.49 0.28
N ALA A 158 14.23 8.83 -0.90
CA ALA A 158 15.11 8.85 -2.05
C ALA A 158 16.41 9.53 -1.59
N PRO A 159 17.58 8.98 -1.93
CA PRO A 159 18.83 9.64 -1.63
C PRO A 159 18.70 11.10 -2.08
N THR A 160 19.06 12.04 -1.23
CA THR A 160 19.04 13.45 -1.60
C THR A 160 19.86 13.63 -2.88
N LYS A 161 19.61 14.68 -3.66
CA LYS A 161 20.44 14.98 -4.84
C LYS A 161 21.94 14.98 -4.49
N ILE A 162 22.29 15.37 -3.26
CA ILE A 162 23.65 15.34 -2.72
C ILE A 162 24.16 13.91 -2.51
N GLU A 163 23.32 13.00 -2.01
CA GLU A 163 23.68 11.60 -1.81
C GLU A 163 23.78 10.82 -3.14
N ILE A 164 22.93 11.16 -4.13
CA ILE A 164 23.04 10.64 -5.49
C ILE A 164 24.32 11.14 -6.15
N ALA A 165 24.64 12.43 -6.02
CA ALA A 165 25.88 13.02 -6.55
C ALA A 165 27.12 12.42 -5.89
N LYS A 166 27.05 12.00 -4.62
CA LYS A 166 28.12 11.31 -3.88
C LYS A 166 28.20 9.79 -4.17
N LYS A 167 27.47 9.29 -5.17
CA LYS A 167 27.43 7.84 -5.54
C LYS A 167 27.08 6.91 -4.37
N LYS A 168 26.33 7.40 -3.38
CA LYS A 168 25.81 6.51 -2.34
C LYS A 168 24.77 5.55 -2.95
N ALA A 169 24.83 4.31 -2.49
CA ALA A 169 24.14 3.16 -3.06
C ALA A 169 22.70 3.44 -3.50
N PRO A 170 22.25 2.87 -4.65
CA PRO A 170 20.91 3.04 -5.15
C PRO A 170 19.88 2.52 -4.13
N LEU A 171 18.67 3.09 -4.13
CA LEU A 171 17.56 2.58 -3.34
C LEU A 171 17.38 1.08 -3.60
N VAL A 172 17.53 0.27 -2.57
CA VAL A 172 17.39 -1.19 -2.64
C VAL A 172 15.92 -1.62 -2.67
N TYR A 173 14.99 -0.68 -2.63
CA TYR A 173 13.56 -0.94 -2.59
C TYR A 173 12.75 -0.03 -3.55
N HIS A 174 11.55 -0.49 -3.88
CA HIS A 174 10.64 0.23 -4.76
C HIS A 174 9.82 1.26 -3.96
N ASN A 175 10.16 2.55 -4.06
CA ASN A 175 9.51 3.61 -3.25
C ASN A 175 8.00 3.68 -3.46
N ARG A 176 7.50 3.46 -4.68
CA ARG A 176 6.07 3.44 -5.00
C ARG A 176 5.32 2.36 -4.23
N LEU A 177 5.90 1.16 -4.09
CA LEU A 177 5.32 0.08 -3.29
C LEU A 177 5.23 0.47 -1.81
N LYS A 178 6.29 1.03 -1.26
CA LYS A 178 6.31 1.48 0.14
C LYS A 178 5.24 2.54 0.42
N VAL A 179 5.10 3.52 -0.47
CA VAL A 179 4.06 4.55 -0.37
C VAL A 179 2.68 3.92 -0.52
N GLY A 180 2.49 3.00 -1.46
CA GLY A 180 1.22 2.26 -1.64
C GLY A 180 0.83 1.47 -0.39
N LEU A 181 1.76 0.77 0.24
CA LEU A 181 1.51 0.04 1.49
C LEU A 181 1.18 0.98 2.65
N PHE A 182 1.85 2.12 2.76
CA PHE A 182 1.49 3.13 3.76
C PHE A 182 0.09 3.70 3.53
N GLN A 183 -0.30 3.92 2.27
CA GLN A 183 -1.67 4.34 1.91
C GLN A 183 -2.69 3.26 2.26
N ALA A 184 -2.40 1.99 1.99
CA ALA A 184 -3.23 0.85 2.37
C ALA A 184 -3.44 0.80 3.89
N TRP A 185 -2.38 0.90 4.68
CA TRP A 185 -2.48 1.01 6.13
C TRP A 185 -3.37 2.19 6.57
N THR A 186 -3.16 3.36 5.97
CA THR A 186 -3.94 4.55 6.30
C THR A 186 -5.43 4.37 5.97
N SER A 187 -5.75 3.71 4.86
CA SER A 187 -7.11 3.36 4.47
C SER A 187 -7.74 2.40 5.48
N LEU A 188 -7.02 1.32 5.81
CA LEU A 188 -7.46 0.33 6.80
C LEU A 188 -7.68 0.96 8.19
N ALA A 189 -6.76 1.81 8.65
CA ALA A 189 -6.87 2.47 9.95
C ALA A 189 -8.02 3.48 10.05
N LYS A 190 -8.50 3.99 8.91
CA LYS A 190 -9.66 4.88 8.83
C LYS A 190 -11.00 4.15 8.82
N ASP A 191 -11.02 2.88 8.46
CA ASP A 191 -12.23 2.06 8.48
C ASP A 191 -12.60 1.70 9.93
N ARG A 192 -13.33 2.61 10.58
CA ARG A 192 -13.69 2.47 12.00
C ARG A 192 -14.63 1.31 12.28
N THR A 193 -15.37 0.86 11.28
CA THR A 193 -16.39 -0.18 11.43
C THR A 193 -15.77 -1.58 11.44
N HIS A 194 -14.80 -1.81 10.57
CA HIS A 194 -14.31 -3.19 10.32
C HIS A 194 -12.80 -3.38 10.51
N ARG A 195 -12.05 -2.32 10.85
CA ARG A 195 -10.59 -2.42 11.00
C ARG A 195 -10.15 -3.43 12.04
N ASP A 196 -10.94 -3.56 13.12
CA ASP A 196 -10.62 -4.45 14.25
C ASP A 196 -10.76 -5.94 13.88
N GLU A 197 -11.50 -6.26 12.81
CA GLU A 197 -11.59 -7.60 12.23
C GLU A 197 -10.31 -7.96 11.45
N SER A 198 -9.58 -6.97 10.95
CA SER A 198 -8.38 -7.18 10.13
C SER A 198 -7.19 -7.67 10.96
N PRO A 199 -6.58 -8.81 10.61
CA PRO A 199 -5.38 -9.30 11.28
C PRO A 199 -4.21 -8.30 11.17
N TYR A 200 -4.15 -7.55 10.08
CA TYR A 200 -3.12 -6.54 9.84
C TYR A 200 -3.27 -5.35 10.77
N TYR A 201 -4.51 -4.87 10.99
CA TYR A 201 -4.75 -3.79 11.94
C TYR A 201 -4.44 -4.23 13.36
N ARG A 202 -4.88 -5.42 13.77
CA ARG A 202 -4.58 -5.99 15.10
C ARG A 202 -3.06 -6.08 15.32
N ARG A 203 -2.31 -6.64 14.38
CA ARG A 203 -0.84 -6.72 14.46
C ARG A 203 -0.18 -5.35 14.63
N GLY A 204 -0.66 -4.33 13.91
CA GLY A 204 -0.19 -2.96 14.07
C GLY A 204 -0.49 -2.41 15.47
N MET A 205 -1.69 -2.64 15.98
CA MET A 205 -2.11 -2.13 17.31
C MET A 205 -1.39 -2.84 18.46
N GLU A 206 -1.16 -4.14 18.39
CA GLU A 206 -0.33 -4.87 19.34
C GLU A 206 1.08 -4.28 19.43
N TYR A 207 1.68 -4.01 18.27
CA TYR A 207 2.98 -3.35 18.22
C TYR A 207 2.94 -1.95 18.84
N LYS A 208 1.89 -1.17 18.58
CA LYS A 208 1.68 0.14 19.17
C LYS A 208 1.60 0.07 20.70
N HIS A 209 0.80 -0.85 21.24
CA HIS A 209 0.67 -1.04 22.67
C HIS A 209 2.00 -1.43 23.31
N ARG A 210 2.74 -2.35 22.70
CA ARG A 210 4.09 -2.72 23.16
C ARG A 210 5.04 -1.52 23.22
N LEU A 211 5.01 -0.64 22.22
CA LEU A 211 5.84 0.57 22.22
C LEU A 211 5.40 1.59 23.28
N GLN A 212 4.11 1.74 23.49
CA GLN A 212 3.55 2.64 24.51
C GLN A 212 3.80 2.17 25.94
N SER A 213 3.91 0.85 26.16
CA SER A 213 4.27 0.25 27.45
C SER A 213 5.79 0.18 27.67
N SER A 214 6.58 0.56 26.66
CA SER A 214 8.04 0.55 26.74
C SER A 214 8.55 1.77 27.53
N PRO A 215 9.64 1.66 28.32
CA PRO A 215 10.25 2.80 28.99
C PRO A 215 10.79 3.88 28.04
N ARG A 216 10.89 3.57 26.73
CA ARG A 216 11.24 4.52 25.66
C ARG A 216 10.16 5.57 25.42
N PHE A 217 8.91 5.29 25.78
CA PHE A 217 7.77 6.20 25.65
C PHE A 217 7.47 6.85 27.00
N GLN A 218 7.55 8.18 27.05
CA GLN A 218 7.33 8.95 28.27
C GLN A 218 6.32 10.05 28.02
N LEU A 219 5.38 10.17 28.93
CA LEU A 219 4.44 11.30 28.98
C LEU A 219 5.07 12.46 29.72
N LEU A 220 4.89 13.66 29.20
CA LEU A 220 5.40 14.90 29.81
C LEU A 220 4.25 15.62 30.51
N ASP A 221 4.54 16.37 31.58
CA ASP A 221 3.54 17.21 32.27
C ASP A 221 3.12 18.45 31.46
N LYS A 222 3.30 18.39 30.15
CA LYS A 222 2.93 19.45 29.20
C LYS A 222 1.80 18.98 28.31
N TRP A 223 0.84 19.86 28.07
CA TRP A 223 -0.34 19.57 27.24
C TRP A 223 -0.27 20.32 25.91
N GLU A 224 -0.87 19.74 24.89
CA GLU A 224 -1.06 20.33 23.58
C GLU A 224 -2.47 20.06 23.07
N THR A 225 -2.95 20.90 22.17
CA THR A 225 -4.24 20.68 21.50
C THR A 225 -3.99 20.16 20.10
N VAL A 226 -4.46 18.93 19.82
CA VAL A 226 -4.37 18.31 18.51
C VAL A 226 -5.76 17.95 18.04
N ASN A 227 -6.16 18.47 16.87
CA ASN A 227 -7.51 18.29 16.31
C ASN A 227 -8.65 18.63 17.31
N GLY A 228 -8.48 19.73 18.06
CA GLY A 228 -9.47 20.19 19.04
C GLY A 228 -9.51 19.41 20.36
N LYS A 229 -8.68 18.37 20.53
CA LYS A 229 -8.61 17.58 21.78
C LYS A 229 -7.32 17.88 22.52
N LYS A 230 -7.44 18.19 23.83
CA LYS A 230 -6.27 18.29 24.72
C LYS A 230 -5.66 16.91 24.91
N GLN A 231 -4.38 16.79 24.67
CA GLN A 231 -3.61 15.58 24.94
C GLN A 231 -2.26 15.93 25.59
N GLN A 232 -1.77 15.07 26.44
CA GLN A 232 -0.48 15.19 27.07
C GLN A 232 0.64 15.00 26.02
N LYS A 233 1.65 15.87 26.02
CA LYS A 233 2.82 15.68 25.16
C LYS A 233 3.57 14.43 25.55
N ALA A 234 4.21 13.81 24.58
CA ALA A 234 4.98 12.59 24.80
C ALA A 234 6.32 12.64 24.05
N THR A 235 7.31 11.96 24.62
CA THR A 235 8.60 11.68 23.97
C THR A 235 8.72 10.20 23.63
N PHE A 236 9.59 9.89 22.68
CA PHE A 236 10.03 8.53 22.38
C PHE A 236 11.53 8.56 22.15
N ASP A 237 12.29 7.79 22.93
CA ASP A 237 13.76 7.88 23.00
C ASP A 237 14.24 9.33 23.25
N GLY A 238 13.59 10.06 24.15
CA GLY A 238 13.89 11.45 24.43
C GLY A 238 13.49 12.45 23.33
N LYS A 239 13.00 12.00 22.18
CA LYS A 239 12.61 12.87 21.05
C LYS A 239 11.18 13.36 21.22
N PRO A 240 10.88 14.64 20.96
CA PRO A 240 9.55 15.18 21.03
C PRO A 240 8.62 14.54 19.96
N GLY A 241 7.31 14.57 20.22
CA GLY A 241 6.33 13.98 19.30
C GLY A 241 6.23 12.45 19.39
N GLY A 242 6.47 11.86 20.54
CA GLY A 242 6.50 10.42 20.78
C GLY A 242 5.26 9.68 20.24
N ARG A 243 4.06 10.26 20.36
CA ARG A 243 2.82 9.65 19.80
C ARG A 243 2.87 9.56 18.28
N SER A 244 3.34 10.60 17.60
CA SER A 244 3.50 10.63 16.15
C SER A 244 4.55 9.62 15.67
N ILE A 245 5.68 9.53 16.40
CA ILE A 245 6.74 8.56 16.12
C ILE A 245 6.18 7.14 16.21
N ILE A 246 5.48 6.80 17.30
CA ILE A 246 4.89 5.47 17.46
C ILE A 246 3.85 5.19 16.36
N ASN A 247 2.96 6.13 16.06
CA ASN A 247 1.99 5.96 14.98
C ASN A 247 2.66 5.70 13.63
N ASN A 248 3.77 6.37 13.36
CA ASN A 248 4.56 6.15 12.14
C ASN A 248 5.32 4.80 12.15
N MET A 249 5.55 4.19 13.30
CA MET A 249 6.16 2.87 13.40
C MET A 249 5.14 1.74 13.27
N THR A 250 3.90 1.99 13.66
CA THR A 250 2.80 1.01 13.75
C THR A 250 2.47 0.31 12.42
N TRP A 251 2.52 1.04 11.30
CA TRP A 251 2.11 0.49 10.00
C TRP A 251 3.07 -0.58 9.46
N ARG A 252 4.34 -0.54 9.85
CA ARG A 252 5.35 -1.44 9.29
C ARG A 252 5.09 -2.91 9.63
N PRO A 253 4.93 -3.33 10.91
CA PRO A 253 4.65 -4.72 11.22
C PRO A 253 3.30 -5.20 10.65
N ALA A 254 2.32 -4.31 10.55
CA ALA A 254 1.05 -4.62 9.89
C ALA A 254 1.26 -4.97 8.41
N MET A 255 2.03 -4.15 7.69
CA MET A 255 2.29 -4.37 6.27
C MET A 255 3.34 -5.46 6.01
N GLN A 256 4.21 -5.77 6.97
CA GLN A 256 5.05 -6.96 6.91
C GLN A 256 4.19 -8.24 6.92
N LEU A 257 3.24 -8.35 7.84
CA LEU A 257 2.30 -9.48 7.87
C LEU A 257 1.47 -9.56 6.58
N PHE A 258 0.98 -8.42 6.08
CA PHE A 258 0.25 -8.40 4.80
C PHE A 258 1.11 -8.90 3.63
N THR A 259 2.34 -8.42 3.51
CA THR A 259 3.23 -8.85 2.42
C THR A 259 3.71 -10.29 2.57
N GLU A 260 3.81 -10.82 3.78
CA GLU A 260 4.05 -12.24 4.04
C GLU A 260 2.87 -13.09 3.55
N HIS A 261 1.63 -12.71 3.87
CA HIS A 261 0.44 -13.39 3.38
C HIS A 261 0.34 -13.34 1.84
N LEU A 262 0.59 -12.16 1.25
CA LEU A 262 0.63 -12.02 -0.20
C LEU A 262 1.71 -12.92 -0.84
N TYR A 263 2.89 -13.00 -0.23
CA TYR A 263 3.96 -13.88 -0.68
C TYR A 263 3.53 -15.35 -0.66
N ILE A 264 2.93 -15.83 0.42
CA ILE A 264 2.48 -17.21 0.56
C ILE A 264 1.48 -17.55 -0.55
N VAL A 265 0.41 -16.77 -0.66
CA VAL A 265 -0.65 -17.02 -1.64
C VAL A 265 -0.14 -16.92 -3.06
N TRP A 266 0.59 -15.86 -3.40
CA TRP A 266 1.02 -15.63 -4.78
C TRP A 266 2.03 -16.68 -5.24
N ARG A 267 3.02 -17.05 -4.42
CA ARG A 267 3.95 -18.13 -4.80
C ARG A 267 3.24 -19.46 -4.97
N THR A 268 2.27 -19.77 -4.13
CA THR A 268 1.47 -20.99 -4.28
C THR A 268 0.69 -20.99 -5.60
N LEU A 269 0.07 -19.87 -5.98
CA LEU A 269 -0.65 -19.74 -7.24
C LEU A 269 0.26 -19.88 -8.46
N GLU A 270 1.54 -19.48 -8.35
CA GLU A 270 2.55 -19.65 -9.40
C GLU A 270 3.24 -21.03 -9.36
N GLY A 271 2.81 -21.94 -8.49
CA GLY A 271 3.44 -23.25 -8.32
C GLY A 271 4.88 -23.18 -7.80
N LEU A 272 5.22 -22.14 -7.05
CA LEU A 272 6.57 -21.91 -6.52
C LEU A 272 6.68 -22.35 -5.06
N PRO A 273 7.83 -22.87 -4.60
CA PRO A 273 8.02 -23.26 -3.22
C PRO A 273 7.95 -22.05 -2.28
N VAL A 274 7.25 -22.22 -1.15
CA VAL A 274 7.05 -21.20 -0.11
C VAL A 274 8.04 -21.46 1.02
N TRP A 275 8.89 -20.47 1.31
CA TRP A 275 9.79 -20.50 2.46
C TRP A 275 9.08 -19.91 3.68
N PRO A 276 9.27 -20.49 4.88
CA PRO A 276 8.72 -19.94 6.12
C PRO A 276 9.32 -18.56 6.40
N SER A 277 8.56 -17.72 7.10
CA SER A 277 9.08 -16.43 7.57
C SER A 277 10.20 -16.64 8.60
N TYR A 278 11.00 -15.60 8.82
CA TYR A 278 12.05 -15.65 9.84
C TYR A 278 11.46 -15.90 11.25
N GLU A 279 10.33 -15.26 11.55
CA GLU A 279 9.64 -15.43 12.83
C GLU A 279 9.21 -16.90 13.03
N ALA A 280 8.63 -17.52 11.99
CA ALA A 280 8.25 -18.92 12.03
C ALA A 280 9.45 -19.87 12.12
N ALA A 281 10.51 -19.61 11.34
CA ALA A 281 11.68 -20.49 11.22
C ALA A 281 12.61 -20.42 12.45
N LYS A 282 12.75 -19.25 13.10
CA LYS A 282 13.73 -19.01 14.16
C LYS A 282 13.12 -18.88 15.54
N LEU A 283 11.91 -18.33 15.64
CA LEU A 283 11.25 -18.07 16.92
C LEU A 283 10.19 -19.12 17.24
N GLY A 284 9.98 -20.12 16.38
CA GLY A 284 8.98 -21.16 16.56
C GLY A 284 7.53 -20.66 16.57
N TYR A 285 7.32 -19.39 16.17
CA TYR A 285 5.97 -18.87 15.99
C TYR A 285 5.36 -19.49 14.74
N ALA A 286 4.65 -20.58 14.96
CA ALA A 286 3.94 -21.26 13.89
C ALA A 286 2.60 -20.59 13.65
N HIS A 287 2.29 -20.32 12.39
CA HIS A 287 0.91 -20.16 11.99
C HIS A 287 0.19 -21.49 12.26
N GLY A 288 -0.71 -21.53 13.26
CA GLY A 288 -1.44 -22.74 13.64
C GLY A 288 -0.72 -23.73 14.57
N GLY A 289 0.29 -23.31 15.34
CA GLY A 289 0.85 -24.10 16.46
C GLY A 289 1.81 -25.25 16.07
N LYS A 290 2.21 -25.38 14.80
CA LYS A 290 3.19 -26.39 14.34
C LYS A 290 4.58 -25.79 14.20
N VAL A 291 5.61 -26.48 14.71
CA VAL A 291 7.01 -26.10 14.53
C VAL A 291 7.34 -26.05 13.03
N CYS A 292 7.72 -24.86 12.53
CA CYS A 292 8.12 -24.71 11.14
C CYS A 292 9.55 -25.19 10.92
N VAL A 293 9.72 -26.19 10.08
CA VAL A 293 11.04 -26.57 9.58
C VAL A 293 11.52 -25.47 8.62
N ASN A 294 12.79 -25.06 8.75
CA ASN A 294 13.39 -24.04 7.88
C ASN A 294 13.70 -24.61 6.47
N ALA A 295 12.67 -25.11 5.81
CA ALA A 295 12.72 -25.66 4.46
C ALA A 295 11.54 -25.15 3.64
N PRO A 296 11.70 -24.97 2.32
CA PRO A 296 10.60 -24.60 1.45
C PRO A 296 9.57 -25.70 1.37
N LYS A 297 8.30 -25.34 1.27
CA LYS A 297 7.17 -26.25 1.12
C LYS A 297 6.40 -25.91 -0.13
N MET A 298 5.91 -26.94 -0.82
CA MET A 298 4.86 -26.79 -1.81
C MET A 298 3.54 -26.81 -1.06
N LEU A 299 2.74 -25.76 -1.20
CA LEU A 299 1.41 -25.65 -0.60
C LEU A 299 0.37 -25.83 -1.69
N THR A 300 -0.77 -26.39 -1.33
CA THR A 300 -1.97 -26.27 -2.13
C THR A 300 -2.56 -24.86 -1.98
N ILE A 301 -3.39 -24.44 -2.94
CA ILE A 301 -4.06 -23.12 -2.87
C ILE A 301 -4.92 -23.03 -1.61
N GLU A 302 -5.62 -24.12 -1.27
CA GLU A 302 -6.45 -24.21 -0.08
C GLU A 302 -5.62 -24.03 1.21
N GLU A 303 -4.50 -24.75 1.33
CA GLU A 303 -3.58 -24.62 2.48
C GLU A 303 -3.03 -23.19 2.61
N ALA A 304 -2.67 -22.56 1.49
CA ALA A 304 -2.19 -21.19 1.47
C ALA A 304 -3.28 -20.21 1.95
N LEU A 305 -4.51 -20.33 1.45
CA LEU A 305 -5.63 -19.46 1.83
C LEU A 305 -6.06 -19.66 3.29
N ARG A 306 -6.03 -20.89 3.78
CA ARG A 306 -6.24 -21.19 5.23
C ARG A 306 -5.14 -20.60 6.09
N THR A 307 -3.88 -20.74 5.68
CA THR A 307 -2.72 -20.20 6.43
C THR A 307 -2.83 -18.69 6.63
N VAL A 308 -3.34 -17.97 5.63
CA VAL A 308 -3.49 -16.51 5.69
C VAL A 308 -4.86 -16.06 6.24
N GLY A 309 -5.73 -17.00 6.63
CA GLY A 309 -7.03 -16.72 7.25
C GLY A 309 -8.07 -16.15 6.28
N VAL A 310 -7.94 -16.42 4.98
CA VAL A 310 -8.93 -16.06 3.94
C VAL A 310 -10.04 -17.10 3.85
N LEU A 311 -9.70 -18.37 4.06
CA LEU A 311 -10.66 -19.46 4.21
C LEU A 311 -10.77 -19.81 5.70
N GLY A 312 -12.00 -19.95 6.20
CA GLY A 312 -12.28 -20.54 7.51
C GLY A 312 -11.88 -22.01 7.56
N ALA A 313 -11.87 -22.60 8.77
CA ALA A 313 -11.55 -24.02 8.94
C ALA A 313 -12.54 -24.94 8.17
N ASP A 314 -13.76 -24.46 7.96
CA ASP A 314 -14.89 -25.21 7.38
C ASP A 314 -15.24 -24.77 5.95
N ASP A 315 -14.61 -23.73 5.41
CA ASP A 315 -14.86 -23.24 4.07
C ASP A 315 -14.08 -24.06 3.03
N ALA A 316 -14.77 -24.89 2.24
CA ALA A 316 -14.19 -25.45 1.02
C ALA A 316 -14.09 -24.33 -0.04
N PRO A 317 -13.01 -24.25 -0.84
CA PRO A 317 -12.96 -23.32 -1.96
C PRO A 317 -14.04 -23.72 -2.97
N GLU A 318 -14.94 -22.80 -3.33
CA GLU A 318 -15.81 -23.00 -4.48
C GLU A 318 -14.94 -23.24 -5.72
N PRO A 319 -15.27 -24.26 -6.53
CA PRO A 319 -14.56 -24.47 -7.79
C PRO A 319 -14.66 -23.18 -8.61
N ILE A 320 -13.54 -22.77 -9.17
CA ILE A 320 -13.50 -21.64 -10.10
C ILE A 320 -14.24 -22.11 -11.35
N GLU A 321 -15.56 -21.87 -11.41
CA GLU A 321 -16.29 -22.04 -12.65
C GLU A 321 -15.67 -21.05 -13.65
N ALA A 322 -15.15 -21.59 -14.73
CA ALA A 322 -14.77 -20.80 -15.87
C ALA A 322 -16.07 -20.17 -16.38
N ASP A 323 -16.20 -18.85 -16.21
CA ASP A 323 -17.32 -18.10 -16.81
C ASP A 323 -17.24 -18.22 -18.34
N ASP A 324 -17.91 -19.23 -18.88
CA ASP A 324 -18.11 -19.42 -20.33
C ASP A 324 -19.01 -18.31 -20.93
N ASP A 325 -19.58 -17.45 -20.10
CA ASP A 325 -20.53 -16.41 -20.53
C ASP A 325 -19.86 -15.08 -20.99
N ILE A 326 -18.52 -14.99 -21.06
CA ILE A 326 -17.87 -13.76 -21.55
C ILE A 326 -17.68 -13.78 -23.08
N ALA A 327 -18.11 -14.84 -23.77
CA ALA A 327 -17.94 -14.97 -25.22
C ALA A 327 -19.13 -14.45 -26.06
N ALA A 328 -20.21 -13.94 -25.45
CA ALA A 328 -21.38 -13.45 -26.18
C ALA A 328 -21.85 -12.09 -25.68
N GLU A 329 -21.13 -10.99 -26.06
CA GLU A 329 -21.70 -9.67 -26.33
C GLU A 329 -20.68 -8.77 -27.07
#